data_0dc59f973aa8d795fdf4efc1357ece61
#
_entry.id   0dc59f973aa8d795fdf4efc1357ece61
#
_cell.length_a   1.000
_cell.length_b   1.000
_cell.length_c   1.000
_cell.angle_alpha   90.00
_cell.angle_beta   90.00
_cell.angle_gamma   90.00
#
_symmetry.space_group_name_H-M   'P 1'
#
loop_
_entity.id
_entity.type
_entity.pdbx_description
1 polymer ?
#
loop_
_entity_poly.entity_id
_entity_poly.type
_entity_poly.pdbx_seq_one_letter_code
_entity_poly.pdbx_strand_id
1 'polypeptide(L)'
;MLRKVAVLVCALLGISLSAFAQDASSVKKQITDDFKDIDRRVLDMARDWPAGKYAYKLKPEMRSFGAVLVHIVSGNVYAAKKGRGENVKWDELDPAKYPDKASVLALLEKSIPDSEAVLAGLPAESFTKTVQPWLDVLEHSGEHYGLLVAYYRANGVVPPESRPKPK
;
A
#
# COMPACT_ATOMS: atom_id res chain seq x y z
N MET A 1 -21.88 -48.87 -15.10
CA MET A 1 -21.53 -48.18 -13.84
C MET A 1 -20.32 -47.25 -13.96
N LEU A 2 -19.24 -47.62 -14.64
CA LEU A 2 -18.02 -46.78 -14.79
C LEU A 2 -18.25 -45.37 -15.39
N ARG A 3 -19.12 -45.23 -16.39
CA ARG A 3 -19.39 -43.90 -17.03
C ARG A 3 -20.06 -42.90 -16.12
N LYS A 4 -20.93 -43.34 -15.19
CA LYS A 4 -21.60 -42.41 -14.23
C LYS A 4 -20.67 -41.95 -13.12
N VAL A 5 -19.70 -42.78 -12.72
CA VAL A 5 -18.69 -42.46 -11.73
C VAL A 5 -17.70 -41.41 -12.28
N ALA A 6 -17.27 -41.56 -13.53
CA ALA A 6 -16.36 -40.62 -14.18
C ALA A 6 -16.95 -39.19 -14.30
N VAL A 7 -18.24 -39.08 -14.63
CA VAL A 7 -18.93 -37.78 -14.71
C VAL A 7 -19.05 -37.12 -13.34
N LEU A 8 -19.30 -37.88 -12.29
CA LEU A 8 -19.42 -37.37 -10.93
C LEU A 8 -18.07 -36.86 -10.41
N VAL A 9 -16.97 -37.55 -10.66
CA VAL A 9 -15.62 -37.16 -10.27
C VAL A 9 -15.19 -35.88 -11.00
N CYS A 10 -15.48 -35.73 -12.29
CA CYS A 10 -15.19 -34.51 -13.04
C CYS A 10 -16.00 -33.29 -12.53
N ALA A 11 -17.27 -33.50 -12.14
CA ALA A 11 -18.10 -32.43 -11.59
C ALA A 11 -17.60 -31.95 -10.21
N LEU A 12 -17.19 -32.88 -9.35
CA LEU A 12 -16.65 -32.56 -8.03
C LEU A 12 -15.28 -31.83 -8.10
N LEU A 13 -14.41 -32.25 -9.05
CA LEU A 13 -13.13 -31.56 -9.30
C LEU A 13 -13.34 -30.14 -9.88
N GLY A 14 -14.31 -29.96 -10.75
CA GLY A 14 -14.65 -28.64 -11.32
C GLY A 14 -15.17 -27.66 -10.27
N ILE A 15 -15.97 -28.12 -9.31
CA ILE A 15 -16.50 -27.27 -8.22
C ILE A 15 -15.37 -26.86 -7.27
N SER A 16 -14.44 -27.75 -6.95
CA SER A 16 -13.31 -27.45 -6.07
C SER A 16 -12.36 -26.39 -6.67
N LEU A 17 -12.04 -26.50 -7.96
CA LEU A 17 -11.19 -25.53 -8.66
C LEU A 17 -11.84 -24.13 -8.74
N SER A 18 -13.16 -24.07 -8.95
CA SER A 18 -13.90 -22.81 -8.98
C SER A 18 -13.94 -22.11 -7.63
N ALA A 19 -14.06 -22.86 -6.52
CA ALA A 19 -14.06 -22.31 -5.17
C ALA A 19 -12.70 -21.69 -4.82
N PHE A 20 -11.58 -22.33 -5.14
CA PHE A 20 -10.23 -21.77 -4.90
C PHE A 20 -9.96 -20.53 -5.75
N ALA A 21 -10.40 -20.48 -6.98
CA ALA A 21 -10.22 -19.32 -7.86
C ALA A 21 -11.02 -18.11 -7.35
N GLN A 22 -12.22 -18.34 -6.82
CA GLN A 22 -13.05 -17.29 -6.25
C GLN A 22 -12.46 -16.73 -4.95
N ASP A 23 -11.85 -17.56 -4.12
CA ASP A 23 -11.15 -17.15 -2.90
C ASP A 23 -9.92 -16.27 -3.22
N ALA A 24 -9.08 -16.70 -4.14
CA ALA A 24 -7.90 -15.93 -4.58
C ALA A 24 -8.27 -14.55 -5.15
N SER A 25 -9.34 -14.47 -5.94
CA SER A 25 -9.83 -13.21 -6.49
C SER A 25 -10.35 -12.28 -5.41
N SER A 26 -11.02 -12.82 -4.39
CA SER A 26 -11.50 -12.05 -3.23
C SER A 26 -10.33 -11.50 -2.41
N VAL A 27 -9.32 -12.32 -2.12
CA VAL A 27 -8.11 -11.89 -1.41
C VAL A 27 -7.37 -10.80 -2.18
N LYS A 28 -7.14 -11.00 -3.48
CA LYS A 28 -6.52 -9.98 -4.33
C LYS A 28 -7.30 -8.66 -4.29
N LYS A 29 -8.63 -8.73 -4.43
CA LYS A 29 -9.49 -7.55 -4.40
C LYS A 29 -9.34 -6.80 -3.08
N GLN A 30 -9.43 -7.49 -1.94
CA GLN A 30 -9.31 -6.89 -0.62
C GLN A 30 -7.96 -6.19 -0.46
N ILE A 31 -6.85 -6.86 -0.77
CA ILE A 31 -5.51 -6.26 -0.70
C ILE A 31 -5.40 -5.02 -1.61
N THR A 32 -5.97 -5.09 -2.82
CA THR A 32 -5.94 -3.96 -3.75
C THR A 32 -6.72 -2.76 -3.23
N ASP A 33 -7.90 -3.00 -2.66
CA ASP A 33 -8.75 -1.93 -2.12
C ASP A 33 -8.10 -1.29 -0.88
N ASP A 34 -7.55 -2.10 0.03
CA ASP A 34 -6.86 -1.62 1.24
C ASP A 34 -5.59 -0.83 0.89
N PHE A 35 -4.83 -1.31 -0.11
CA PHE A 35 -3.62 -0.65 -0.59
C PHE A 35 -3.93 0.73 -1.18
N LYS A 36 -4.95 0.83 -2.01
CA LYS A 36 -5.42 2.11 -2.56
C LYS A 36 -5.93 3.06 -1.49
N ASP A 37 -6.65 2.55 -0.48
CA ASP A 37 -7.17 3.40 0.57
C ASP A 37 -6.07 3.98 1.45
N ILE A 38 -5.05 3.18 1.84
CA ILE A 38 -3.93 3.70 2.63
C ILE A 38 -3.07 4.68 1.82
N ASP A 39 -2.81 4.41 0.54
CA ASP A 39 -2.06 5.30 -0.35
C ASP A 39 -2.79 6.64 -0.54
N ARG A 40 -4.11 6.62 -0.74
CA ARG A 40 -4.94 7.82 -0.79
C ARG A 40 -4.81 8.64 0.50
N ARG A 41 -4.95 8.00 1.66
CA ARG A 41 -4.84 8.69 2.96
C ARG A 41 -3.46 9.31 3.16
N VAL A 42 -2.39 8.61 2.81
CA VAL A 42 -1.02 9.13 2.89
C VAL A 42 -0.84 10.34 1.96
N LEU A 43 -1.36 10.26 0.74
CA LEU A 43 -1.29 11.36 -0.23
C LEU A 43 -2.10 12.58 0.23
N ASP A 44 -3.29 12.37 0.81
CA ASP A 44 -4.11 13.44 1.38
C ASP A 44 -3.38 14.14 2.53
N MET A 45 -2.71 13.39 3.43
CA MET A 45 -1.86 13.96 4.48
C MET A 45 -0.72 14.78 3.90
N ALA A 46 -0.04 14.28 2.88
CA ALA A 46 1.06 14.98 2.22
C ALA A 46 0.58 16.28 1.57
N ARG A 47 -0.53 16.26 0.85
CA ARG A 47 -1.08 17.44 0.16
C ARG A 47 -1.55 18.51 1.14
N ASP A 48 -2.18 18.11 2.23
CA ASP A 48 -2.76 19.03 3.21
C ASP A 48 -1.70 19.65 4.13
N TRP A 49 -0.61 18.94 4.47
CA TRP A 49 0.40 19.45 5.39
C TRP A 49 1.10 20.70 4.86
N PRO A 50 1.28 21.76 5.71
CA PRO A 50 1.89 23.01 5.27
C PRO A 50 3.32 22.83 4.75
N ALA A 51 3.64 23.45 3.61
CA ALA A 51 4.95 23.32 2.98
C ALA A 51 6.11 23.72 3.92
N GLY A 52 5.97 24.78 4.67
CA GLY A 52 6.99 25.23 5.64
C GLY A 52 7.21 24.29 6.83
N LYS A 53 6.40 23.22 6.97
CA LYS A 53 6.50 22.25 8.06
C LYS A 53 6.97 20.86 7.62
N TYR A 54 7.42 20.69 6.38
CA TYR A 54 7.92 19.39 5.91
C TYR A 54 9.19 18.92 6.64
N ALA A 55 10.03 19.85 7.09
CA ALA A 55 11.21 19.57 7.91
C ALA A 55 10.90 19.41 9.41
N TYR A 56 9.64 19.63 9.84
CA TYR A 56 9.26 19.54 11.25
C TYR A 56 9.42 18.11 11.76
N LYS A 57 9.96 17.98 12.99
CA LYS A 57 10.14 16.75 13.74
C LYS A 57 9.37 16.83 15.06
N LEU A 58 8.76 15.75 15.51
CA LEU A 58 8.15 15.64 16.83
C LEU A 58 9.21 15.69 17.93
N LYS A 59 10.36 15.05 17.69
CA LYS A 59 11.57 15.10 18.53
C LYS A 59 12.80 15.11 17.64
N PRO A 60 13.96 15.65 18.11
CA PRO A 60 15.17 15.76 17.31
C PRO A 60 15.65 14.45 16.66
N GLU A 61 15.52 13.33 17.36
CA GLU A 61 15.93 12.00 16.93
C GLU A 61 14.97 11.32 15.95
N MET A 62 13.75 11.87 15.78
CA MET A 62 12.75 11.31 14.87
C MET A 62 12.96 11.79 13.43
N ARG A 63 12.42 11.06 12.48
CA ARG A 63 12.31 11.52 11.09
C ARG A 63 11.49 12.82 11.03
N SER A 64 11.75 13.69 10.06
CA SER A 64 10.84 14.78 9.76
C SER A 64 9.56 14.29 9.09
N PHE A 65 8.51 15.12 9.04
CA PHE A 65 7.26 14.78 8.35
C PHE A 65 7.50 14.34 6.91
N GLY A 66 8.30 15.11 6.15
CA GLY A 66 8.66 14.73 4.77
C GLY A 66 9.46 13.44 4.70
N ALA A 67 10.38 13.21 5.64
CA ALA A 67 11.19 11.99 5.67
C ALA A 67 10.33 10.74 6.02
N VAL A 68 9.26 10.87 6.81
CA VAL A 68 8.29 9.78 7.03
C VAL A 68 7.58 9.42 5.72
N LEU A 69 7.16 10.41 4.94
CA LEU A 69 6.53 10.17 3.63
C LEU A 69 7.48 9.48 2.66
N VAL A 70 8.75 9.89 2.57
CA VAL A 70 9.77 9.23 1.74
C VAL A 70 10.00 7.78 2.19
N HIS A 71 9.97 7.52 3.48
CA HIS A 71 10.08 6.18 4.04
C HIS A 71 8.88 5.29 3.66
N ILE A 72 7.65 5.80 3.70
CA ILE A 72 6.47 5.07 3.20
C ILE A 72 6.64 4.70 1.72
N VAL A 73 7.09 5.65 0.90
CA VAL A 73 7.33 5.40 -0.54
C VAL A 73 8.38 4.31 -0.77
N SER A 74 9.39 4.19 0.11
CA SER A 74 10.36 3.09 0.00
C SER A 74 9.67 1.72 0.02
N GLY A 75 8.61 1.56 0.81
CA GLY A 75 7.76 0.36 0.83
C GLY A 75 7.03 0.14 -0.50
N ASN A 76 6.38 1.17 -1.05
CA ASN A 76 5.67 1.06 -2.32
C ASN A 76 6.63 0.67 -3.46
N VAL A 77 7.82 1.28 -3.52
CA VAL A 77 8.86 0.94 -4.50
C VAL A 77 9.34 -0.51 -4.34
N TYR A 78 9.55 -0.95 -3.10
CA TYR A 78 9.91 -2.34 -2.82
C TYR A 78 8.83 -3.32 -3.29
N ALA A 79 7.56 -3.07 -2.93
CA ALA A 79 6.45 -3.93 -3.33
C ALA A 79 6.28 -4.00 -4.85
N ALA A 80 6.40 -2.87 -5.54
CA ALA A 80 6.31 -2.81 -7.00
C ALA A 80 7.43 -3.63 -7.67
N LYS A 81 8.68 -3.51 -7.22
CA LYS A 81 9.81 -4.32 -7.71
C LYS A 81 9.58 -5.81 -7.48
N LYS A 82 9.17 -6.19 -6.27
CA LYS A 82 8.86 -7.61 -5.94
C LYS A 82 7.70 -8.14 -6.78
N GLY A 83 6.67 -7.34 -6.99
CA GLY A 83 5.52 -7.69 -7.84
C GLY A 83 5.92 -7.91 -9.30
N ARG A 84 6.93 -7.20 -9.80
CA ARG A 84 7.53 -7.44 -11.11
C ARG A 84 8.47 -8.66 -11.16
N GLY A 85 8.65 -9.37 -10.04
CA GLY A 85 9.51 -10.56 -9.96
C GLY A 85 11.00 -10.24 -9.74
N GLU A 86 11.33 -9.00 -9.39
CA GLU A 86 12.71 -8.60 -9.12
C GLU A 86 13.21 -9.20 -7.79
N ASN A 87 14.46 -9.71 -7.77
CA ASN A 87 15.09 -10.20 -6.55
C ASN A 87 15.74 -9.04 -5.79
N VAL A 88 14.93 -8.28 -5.07
CA VAL A 88 15.37 -7.11 -4.30
C VAL A 88 15.15 -7.32 -2.81
N LYS A 89 15.97 -6.66 -2.00
CA LYS A 89 15.75 -6.43 -0.57
C LYS A 89 15.13 -5.06 -0.39
N TRP A 90 14.57 -4.84 0.78
CA TRP A 90 14.14 -3.50 1.19
C TRP A 90 15.35 -2.55 1.14
N ASP A 91 15.14 -1.42 0.48
CA ASP A 91 16.15 -0.36 0.38
C ASP A 91 15.46 0.99 0.60
N GLU A 92 15.97 1.77 1.54
CA GLU A 92 15.40 3.06 1.86
C GLU A 92 15.81 4.12 0.84
N LEU A 93 14.85 4.90 0.39
CA LEU A 93 15.13 6.10 -0.38
C LEU A 93 15.78 7.14 0.54
N ASP A 94 16.81 7.82 0.04
CA ASP A 94 17.47 8.89 0.77
C ASP A 94 16.56 10.13 0.86
N PRO A 95 16.05 10.52 2.05
CA PRO A 95 15.16 11.67 2.18
C PRO A 95 15.83 13.01 1.85
N ALA A 96 17.17 13.08 1.84
CA ALA A 96 17.89 14.30 1.44
C ALA A 96 17.67 14.67 -0.03
N LYS A 97 17.29 13.71 -0.86
CA LYS A 97 16.94 13.94 -2.28
C LYS A 97 15.54 14.57 -2.47
N TYR A 98 14.76 14.65 -1.40
CA TYR A 98 13.38 15.17 -1.40
C TYR A 98 13.22 16.22 -0.29
N PRO A 99 13.89 17.39 -0.43
CA PRO A 99 14.04 18.33 0.67
C PRO A 99 12.77 19.14 1.00
N ASP A 100 11.79 19.13 0.12
CA ASP A 100 10.61 19.99 0.23
C ASP A 100 9.30 19.27 -0.16
N LYS A 101 8.17 19.96 0.06
CA LYS A 101 6.84 19.48 -0.27
C LYS A 101 6.70 19.07 -1.73
N ALA A 102 7.24 19.86 -2.65
CA ALA A 102 7.06 19.63 -4.08
C ALA A 102 7.75 18.34 -4.53
N SER A 103 8.99 18.13 -4.09
CA SER A 103 9.76 16.92 -4.41
C SER A 103 9.16 15.66 -3.77
N VAL A 104 8.64 15.75 -2.53
CA VAL A 104 7.96 14.63 -1.87
C VAL A 104 6.64 14.30 -2.54
N LEU A 105 5.83 15.30 -2.92
CA LEU A 105 4.58 15.07 -3.65
C LEU A 105 4.84 14.44 -5.02
N ALA A 106 5.82 14.94 -5.78
CA ALA A 106 6.17 14.35 -7.08
C ALA A 106 6.61 12.88 -6.93
N LEU A 107 7.34 12.55 -5.84
CA LEU A 107 7.70 11.17 -5.54
C LEU A 107 6.49 10.29 -5.25
N LEU A 108 5.56 10.74 -4.39
CA LEU A 108 4.32 10.03 -4.07
C LEU A 108 3.45 9.84 -5.31
N GLU A 109 3.21 10.90 -6.07
CA GLU A 109 2.36 10.90 -7.28
C GLU A 109 2.92 10.02 -8.40
N LYS A 110 4.21 9.71 -8.37
CA LYS A 110 4.85 8.75 -9.27
C LYS A 110 4.77 7.32 -8.74
N SER A 111 5.11 7.11 -7.47
CA SER A 111 5.28 5.77 -6.90
C SER A 111 3.95 5.07 -6.60
N ILE A 112 2.93 5.81 -6.15
CA ILE A 112 1.61 5.26 -5.84
C ILE A 112 0.98 4.60 -7.08
N PRO A 113 0.78 5.30 -8.21
CA PRO A 113 0.22 4.66 -9.40
C PRO A 113 1.06 3.50 -9.95
N ASP A 114 2.41 3.55 -9.81
CA ASP A 114 3.27 2.45 -10.25
C ASP A 114 3.03 1.18 -9.42
N SER A 115 3.02 1.28 -8.09
CA SER A 115 2.78 0.14 -7.21
C SER A 115 1.36 -0.42 -7.35
N GLU A 116 0.35 0.45 -7.44
CA GLU A 116 -1.05 0.05 -7.66
C GLU A 116 -1.24 -0.67 -9.01
N ALA A 117 -0.60 -0.18 -10.08
CA ALA A 117 -0.67 -0.81 -11.40
C ALA A 117 -0.03 -2.19 -11.41
N VAL A 118 1.12 -2.36 -10.73
CA VAL A 118 1.76 -3.67 -10.57
C VAL A 118 0.84 -4.63 -9.82
N LEU A 119 0.30 -4.21 -8.67
CA LEU A 119 -0.62 -5.02 -7.87
C LEU A 119 -1.87 -5.44 -8.67
N ALA A 120 -2.48 -4.50 -9.38
CA ALA A 120 -3.65 -4.77 -10.21
C ALA A 120 -3.35 -5.75 -11.36
N GLY A 121 -2.15 -5.70 -11.92
CA GLY A 121 -1.70 -6.58 -13.02
C GLY A 121 -1.37 -8.01 -12.61
N LEU A 122 -1.19 -8.30 -11.30
CA LEU A 122 -0.87 -9.65 -10.86
C LEU A 122 -2.05 -10.61 -11.07
N PRO A 123 -1.81 -11.87 -11.47
CA PRO A 123 -2.86 -12.87 -11.54
C PRO A 123 -3.37 -13.23 -10.14
N ALA A 124 -4.68 -13.47 -9.99
CA ALA A 124 -5.30 -13.78 -8.70
C ALA A 124 -4.68 -15.02 -8.04
N GLU A 125 -4.28 -16.01 -8.84
CA GLU A 125 -3.65 -17.25 -8.40
C GLU A 125 -2.34 -17.03 -7.62
N SER A 126 -1.68 -15.89 -7.82
CA SER A 126 -0.48 -15.52 -7.04
C SER A 126 -0.79 -15.42 -5.55
N PHE A 127 -2.01 -14.99 -5.19
CA PHE A 127 -2.47 -14.78 -3.82
C PHE A 127 -2.88 -16.06 -3.09
N THR A 128 -2.91 -17.21 -3.77
CA THR A 128 -3.03 -18.53 -3.12
C THR A 128 -1.72 -19.01 -2.51
N LYS A 129 -0.58 -18.46 -2.98
CA LYS A 129 0.76 -18.86 -2.55
C LYS A 129 1.32 -17.92 -1.49
N THR A 130 1.13 -16.63 -1.69
CA THR A 130 1.59 -15.60 -0.76
C THR A 130 0.83 -14.30 -0.97
N VAL A 131 0.63 -13.55 0.10
CA VAL A 131 0.13 -12.18 0.08
C VAL A 131 1.28 -11.16 0.20
N GLN A 132 2.50 -11.66 0.39
CA GLN A 132 3.71 -10.85 0.44
C GLN A 132 4.14 -10.44 -0.97
N PRO A 133 4.72 -9.24 -1.14
CA PRO A 133 5.09 -8.23 -0.14
C PRO A 133 3.97 -7.23 0.20
N TRP A 134 2.78 -7.39 -0.37
CA TRP A 134 1.70 -6.39 -0.30
C TRP A 134 1.18 -6.21 1.12
N LEU A 135 1.01 -7.31 1.87
CA LEU A 135 0.56 -7.24 3.26
C LEU A 135 1.60 -6.54 4.14
N ASP A 136 2.90 -6.82 3.94
CA ASP A 136 3.98 -6.15 4.70
C ASP A 136 3.97 -4.64 4.50
N VAL A 137 3.75 -4.19 3.25
CA VAL A 137 3.72 -2.77 2.92
C VAL A 137 2.43 -2.11 3.39
N LEU A 138 1.29 -2.82 3.40
CA LEU A 138 0.04 -2.34 4.03
C LEU A 138 0.24 -2.08 5.53
N GLU A 139 0.81 -3.04 6.26
CA GLU A 139 1.12 -2.91 7.69
C GLU A 139 2.05 -1.73 7.93
N HIS A 140 3.17 -1.67 7.23
CA HIS A 140 4.16 -0.59 7.30
C HIS A 140 3.55 0.80 7.01
N SER A 141 2.76 0.92 5.94
CA SER A 141 2.11 2.19 5.59
C SER A 141 1.07 2.60 6.62
N GLY A 142 0.32 1.64 7.19
CA GLY A 142 -0.64 1.88 8.27
C GLY A 142 0.03 2.36 9.56
N GLU A 143 1.16 1.75 9.95
CA GLU A 143 1.98 2.17 11.10
C GLU A 143 2.44 3.63 10.93
N HIS A 144 3.01 3.94 9.77
CA HIS A 144 3.53 5.29 9.51
C HIS A 144 2.44 6.32 9.22
N TYR A 145 1.28 5.94 8.71
CA TYR A 145 0.10 6.80 8.68
C TYR A 145 -0.31 7.22 10.11
N GLY A 146 -0.32 6.29 11.07
CA GLY A 146 -0.56 6.61 12.47
C GLY A 146 0.46 7.60 13.03
N LEU A 147 1.73 7.49 12.63
CA LEU A 147 2.76 8.46 12.98
C LEU A 147 2.47 9.84 12.35
N LEU A 148 2.07 9.93 11.07
CA LEU A 148 1.66 11.20 10.45
C LEU A 148 0.48 11.83 11.19
N VAL A 149 -0.50 11.05 11.66
CA VAL A 149 -1.59 11.53 12.51
C VAL A 149 -1.04 12.19 13.80
N ALA A 150 -0.01 11.61 14.41
CA ALA A 150 0.63 12.21 15.58
C ALA A 150 1.28 13.58 15.26
N TYR A 151 1.91 13.73 14.08
CA TYR A 151 2.42 15.03 13.62
C TYR A 151 1.33 16.09 13.53
N TYR A 152 0.18 15.74 12.96
CA TYR A 152 -0.97 16.64 12.86
C TYR A 152 -1.46 17.06 14.24
N ARG A 153 -1.72 16.09 15.12
CA ARG A 153 -2.26 16.34 16.45
C ARG A 153 -1.30 17.17 17.32
N ALA A 154 -0.02 16.90 17.26
CA ALA A 154 1.00 17.68 17.99
C ALA A 154 1.11 19.14 17.50
N ASN A 155 0.63 19.43 16.29
CA ASN A 155 0.56 20.81 15.76
C ASN A 155 -0.84 21.43 15.87
N GLY A 156 -1.77 20.84 16.61
CA GLY A 156 -3.13 21.34 16.77
C GLY A 156 -4.00 21.24 15.50
N VAL A 157 -3.57 20.43 14.52
CA VAL A 157 -4.26 20.28 13.24
C VAL A 157 -5.07 18.97 13.23
N VAL A 158 -6.29 19.01 12.69
CA VAL A 158 -7.12 17.83 12.51
C VAL A 158 -6.68 17.13 11.23
N PRO A 159 -6.31 15.83 11.27
CA PRO A 159 -5.98 15.05 10.08
C PRO A 159 -7.14 15.01 9.08
N PRO A 160 -6.89 14.94 7.75
CA PRO A 160 -7.93 14.95 6.72
C PRO A 160 -9.08 13.95 6.97
N GLU A 161 -8.77 12.68 7.24
CA GLU A 161 -9.78 11.63 7.50
C GLU A 161 -10.60 11.84 8.78
N SER A 162 -10.14 12.69 9.70
CA SER A 162 -10.86 13.00 10.95
C SER A 162 -11.75 14.23 10.82
N ARG A 163 -11.81 14.88 9.67
CA ARG A 163 -12.65 16.06 9.41
C ARG A 163 -14.07 15.64 9.03
N PRO A 164 -15.09 16.46 9.36
CA PRO A 164 -16.44 16.23 8.84
C PRO A 164 -16.41 16.16 7.31
N LYS A 165 -17.07 15.14 6.74
CA LYS A 165 -17.24 15.07 5.29
C LYS A 165 -18.23 16.15 4.83
N PRO A 166 -18.03 16.81 3.69
CA PRO A 166 -19.02 17.69 3.10
C PRO A 166 -20.35 16.93 2.91
N LYS A 167 -21.46 17.59 3.25
CA LYS A 167 -22.80 17.04 3.01
C LYS A 167 -23.12 17.05 1.53
#